data_6d81e0e529bec4b99a06aac26b19179c
#
_entry.id   6d81e0e529bec4b99a06aac26b19179c
#
_cell.length_a   1.000
_cell.length_b   1.000
_cell.length_c   1.000
_cell.angle_alpha   90.00
_cell.angle_beta   90.00
_cell.angle_gamma   90.00
#
_symmetry.space_group_name_H-M   'P 1'
#
loop_
_entity.id
_entity.type
_entity.pdbx_description
1 polymer ?
#
loop_
_entity_poly.entity_id
_entity_poly.type
_entity_poly.pdbx_seq_one_letter_code
_entity_poly.pdbx_strand_id
1 'polypeptide(L)'
;MLRPYQQNAVDAAKAFLSKCYDSCIIDAATGAGKSHIIAELAQWIHETSNKRVLCLAPSKELVEQNHGKYIAAGGMASLYSASTGQKSLEHYVVFGTPGTVKNSLERFKNFAAVIVDEAHGITPTIKFIIDDLRAKNPQLRVLGLSATPYRLGSGYIYQLDENDRAISEHETTDPYFKKLVFKIGAKELIDQGYLTPPTTEHHDGYDTTGLELNSMGKFDARQVEKAFEGEGRKTAAIIAEVVELSAGRKGVMIFSATVPHAKEVMQSLPRGNSALVTGETPKAEREQILKAFKARKIKYLVNVSVLTTGFDAS
;
A
#
# COMPACT_ATOMS: atom_id res chain seq x y z
N MET A 1 -12.76 16.03 7.92
CA MET A 1 -12.45 15.86 9.36
C MET A 1 -11.86 14.48 9.57
N LEU A 2 -10.76 14.37 10.32
CA LEU A 2 -10.14 13.07 10.65
C LEU A 2 -11.02 12.32 11.67
N ARG A 3 -10.98 10.99 11.60
CA ARG A 3 -11.55 10.12 12.64
C ARG A 3 -10.68 10.21 13.90
N PRO A 4 -11.20 9.93 15.12
CA PRO A 4 -10.42 10.08 16.36
C PRO A 4 -9.07 9.35 16.34
N TYR A 5 -9.01 8.11 15.87
CA TYR A 5 -7.76 7.34 15.79
C TYR A 5 -6.78 7.91 14.74
N GLN A 6 -7.28 8.52 13.65
CA GLN A 6 -6.44 9.20 12.66
C GLN A 6 -5.83 10.45 13.25
N GLN A 7 -6.60 11.20 14.06
CA GLN A 7 -6.11 12.35 14.79
C GLN A 7 -5.02 11.92 15.78
N ASN A 8 -5.25 10.87 16.56
CA ASN A 8 -4.25 10.33 17.49
C ASN A 8 -2.94 9.94 16.77
N ALA A 9 -3.03 9.31 15.59
CA ALA A 9 -1.85 8.97 14.78
C ALA A 9 -1.09 10.23 14.33
N VAL A 10 -1.82 11.25 13.89
CA VAL A 10 -1.25 12.55 13.49
C VAL A 10 -0.57 13.22 14.68
N ASP A 11 -1.22 13.27 15.83
CA ASP A 11 -0.70 13.93 17.03
C ASP A 11 0.54 13.22 17.57
N ALA A 12 0.56 11.89 17.56
CA ALA A 12 1.74 11.10 17.94
C ALA A 12 2.94 11.37 17.00
N ALA A 13 2.70 11.42 15.69
CA ALA A 13 3.74 11.75 14.72
C ALA A 13 4.23 13.20 14.87
N LYS A 14 3.32 14.18 15.04
CA LYS A 14 3.65 15.58 15.30
C LYS A 14 4.50 15.73 16.57
N ALA A 15 4.11 15.05 17.66
CA ALA A 15 4.84 15.08 18.92
C ALA A 15 6.27 14.52 18.79
N PHE A 16 6.46 13.46 18.03
CA PHE A 16 7.78 12.87 17.78
C PHE A 16 8.64 13.77 16.88
N LEU A 17 8.12 14.13 15.71
CA LEU A 17 8.83 14.92 14.70
C LEU A 17 9.16 16.35 15.14
N SER A 18 8.48 16.87 16.16
CA SER A 18 8.81 18.17 16.77
C SER A 18 10.02 18.12 17.72
N LYS A 19 10.34 16.92 18.25
CA LYS A 19 11.41 16.73 19.24
C LYS A 19 12.75 16.34 18.62
N CYS A 20 12.72 15.59 17.49
CA CYS A 20 13.94 15.08 16.85
C CYS A 20 13.76 14.94 15.33
N TYR A 21 14.88 14.60 14.65
CA TYR A 21 14.91 14.33 13.21
C TYR A 21 15.06 12.84 12.89
N ASP A 22 14.91 11.98 13.89
CA ASP A 22 14.90 10.55 13.71
C ASP A 22 13.71 10.11 12.85
N SER A 23 13.87 8.98 12.18
CA SER A 23 12.78 8.40 11.37
C SER A 23 11.74 7.71 12.26
N CYS A 24 10.47 7.88 11.92
CA CYS A 24 9.39 7.18 12.62
C CYS A 24 8.43 6.50 11.65
N ILE A 25 7.63 5.59 12.19
CA ILE A 25 6.61 4.85 11.42
C ILE A 25 5.29 4.81 12.17
N ILE A 26 4.20 4.86 11.42
CA ILE A 26 2.83 4.60 11.87
C ILE A 26 2.39 3.24 11.35
N ASP A 27 1.96 2.36 12.24
CA ASP A 27 1.29 1.09 11.93
C ASP A 27 -0.22 1.34 11.92
N ALA A 28 -0.81 1.36 10.72
CA ALA A 28 -2.24 1.55 10.56
C ALA A 28 -2.79 0.52 9.58
N ALA A 29 -3.73 -0.30 10.04
CA ALA A 29 -4.31 -1.39 9.27
C ALA A 29 -4.83 -0.95 7.90
N THR A 30 -4.94 -1.89 6.96
CA THR A 30 -5.60 -1.66 5.68
C THR A 30 -7.03 -1.18 5.92
N GLY A 31 -7.44 -0.12 5.22
CA GLY A 31 -8.74 0.52 5.43
C GLY A 31 -8.78 1.58 6.55
N ALA A 32 -7.69 1.76 7.32
CA ALA A 32 -7.60 2.82 8.33
C ALA A 32 -7.56 4.25 7.75
N GLY A 33 -7.44 4.40 6.43
CA GLY A 33 -7.40 5.71 5.78
C GLY A 33 -6.04 6.41 5.91
N LYS A 34 -4.94 5.67 5.73
CA LYS A 34 -3.56 6.19 5.73
C LYS A 34 -3.38 7.45 4.87
N SER A 35 -4.07 7.52 3.72
CA SER A 35 -4.01 8.68 2.82
C SER A 35 -4.48 9.98 3.48
N HIS A 36 -5.43 9.95 4.42
CA HIS A 36 -5.86 11.12 5.18
C HIS A 36 -4.82 11.55 6.22
N ILE A 37 -4.16 10.58 6.86
CA ILE A 37 -3.06 10.83 7.80
C ILE A 37 -1.88 11.46 7.06
N ILE A 38 -1.53 10.93 5.87
CA ILE A 38 -0.47 11.48 4.99
C ILE A 38 -0.80 12.93 4.61
N ALA A 39 -2.04 13.20 4.19
CA ALA A 39 -2.47 14.53 3.80
C ALA A 39 -2.31 15.55 4.94
N GLU A 40 -2.79 15.22 6.12
CA GLU A 40 -2.70 16.10 7.30
C GLU A 40 -1.26 16.35 7.73
N LEU A 41 -0.41 15.31 7.76
CA LEU A 41 0.99 15.45 8.14
C LEU A 41 1.80 16.21 7.09
N ALA A 42 1.55 15.99 5.81
CA ALA A 42 2.20 16.74 4.74
C ALA A 42 1.86 18.24 4.81
N GLN A 43 0.60 18.58 5.07
CA GLN A 43 0.16 19.96 5.26
C GLN A 43 0.83 20.59 6.48
N TRP A 44 0.77 19.93 7.62
CA TRP A 44 1.38 20.43 8.86
C TRP A 44 2.88 20.65 8.73
N ILE A 45 3.63 19.72 8.13
CA ILE A 45 5.07 19.87 7.95
C ILE A 45 5.38 21.03 7.02
N HIS A 46 4.62 21.19 5.92
CA HIS A 46 4.78 22.32 5.03
C HIS A 46 4.54 23.65 5.74
N GLU A 47 3.42 23.80 6.44
CA GLU A 47 3.02 25.03 7.13
C GLU A 47 4.02 25.43 8.23
N THR A 48 4.52 24.43 8.99
CA THR A 48 5.46 24.71 10.10
C THR A 48 6.88 24.97 9.64
N SER A 49 7.33 24.38 8.52
CA SER A 49 8.71 24.50 8.03
C SER A 49 8.87 25.52 6.92
N ASN A 50 7.80 25.91 6.24
CA ASN A 50 7.80 26.66 4.97
C ASN A 50 8.71 26.04 3.91
N LYS A 51 8.87 24.70 3.93
CA LYS A 51 9.67 23.92 2.99
C LYS A 51 8.81 22.88 2.29
N ARG A 52 9.39 22.19 1.33
CA ARG A 52 8.73 21.14 0.55
C ARG A 52 8.60 19.85 1.33
N VAL A 53 7.56 19.08 1.01
CA VAL A 53 7.33 17.72 1.51
C VAL A 53 7.21 16.76 0.33
N LEU A 54 7.96 15.66 0.36
CA LEU A 54 7.90 14.60 -0.63
C LEU A 54 7.10 13.42 -0.06
N CYS A 55 6.02 13.05 -0.72
CA CYS A 55 5.23 11.88 -0.42
C CYS A 55 5.50 10.80 -1.47
N LEU A 56 6.11 9.70 -1.07
CA LEU A 56 6.44 8.57 -1.95
C LEU A 56 5.45 7.43 -1.78
N ALA A 57 4.97 6.89 -2.89
CA ALA A 57 4.17 5.67 -2.91
C ALA A 57 4.64 4.74 -4.03
N PRO A 58 4.54 3.40 -3.86
CA PRO A 58 5.15 2.43 -4.77
C PRO A 58 4.48 2.35 -6.14
N SER A 59 3.20 2.71 -6.26
CA SER A 59 2.44 2.61 -7.50
C SER A 59 1.80 3.94 -7.92
N LYS A 60 1.42 4.02 -9.22
CA LYS A 60 0.68 5.14 -9.79
C LYS A 60 -0.63 5.37 -9.02
N GLU A 61 -1.35 4.30 -8.79
CA GLU A 61 -2.68 4.30 -8.18
C GLU A 61 -2.63 4.90 -6.76
N LEU A 62 -1.63 4.52 -5.96
CA LEU A 62 -1.41 5.08 -4.62
C LEU A 62 -0.97 6.54 -4.65
N VAL A 63 -0.09 6.91 -5.61
CA VAL A 63 0.32 8.31 -5.79
C VAL A 63 -0.89 9.19 -6.13
N GLU A 64 -1.72 8.76 -7.09
CA GLU A 64 -2.94 9.49 -7.49
C GLU A 64 -3.97 9.53 -6.35
N GLN A 65 -4.15 8.43 -5.61
CA GLN A 65 -5.06 8.37 -4.46
C GLN A 65 -4.63 9.33 -3.35
N ASN A 66 -3.36 9.29 -2.94
CA ASN A 66 -2.84 10.15 -1.89
C ASN A 66 -2.89 11.63 -2.29
N HIS A 67 -2.50 11.95 -3.53
CA HIS A 67 -2.63 13.28 -4.11
C HIS A 67 -4.09 13.75 -4.11
N GLY A 68 -5.02 12.91 -4.59
CA GLY A 68 -6.45 13.24 -4.63
C GLY A 68 -7.03 13.51 -3.23
N LYS A 69 -6.63 12.76 -2.21
CA LYS A 69 -7.05 13.00 -0.82
C LYS A 69 -6.50 14.32 -0.28
N TYR A 70 -5.25 14.68 -0.62
CA TYR A 70 -4.65 15.94 -0.23
C TYR A 70 -5.36 17.14 -0.89
N ILE A 71 -5.64 17.06 -2.20
CA ILE A 71 -6.42 18.09 -2.92
C ILE A 71 -7.83 18.22 -2.35
N ALA A 72 -8.51 17.10 -2.07
CA ALA A 72 -9.85 17.11 -1.48
C ALA A 72 -9.89 17.70 -0.05
N ALA A 73 -8.76 17.69 0.65
CA ALA A 73 -8.60 18.38 1.93
C ALA A 73 -8.31 19.88 1.80
N GLY A 74 -8.25 20.43 0.58
CA GLY A 74 -7.99 21.85 0.29
C GLY A 74 -6.52 22.20 0.04
N GLY A 75 -5.61 21.23 0.04
CA GLY A 75 -4.21 21.44 -0.24
C GLY A 75 -3.91 21.61 -1.74
N MET A 76 -2.76 22.20 -2.07
CA MET A 76 -2.21 22.26 -3.43
C MET A 76 -0.96 21.40 -3.53
N ALA A 77 -0.92 20.48 -4.49
CA ALA A 77 0.19 19.54 -4.63
C ALA A 77 0.54 19.28 -6.09
N SER A 78 1.78 18.83 -6.31
CA SER A 78 2.30 18.40 -7.59
C SER A 78 2.38 16.88 -7.68
N LEU A 79 2.19 16.33 -8.87
CA LEU A 79 2.47 14.95 -9.21
C LEU A 79 3.84 14.82 -9.88
N TYR A 80 4.67 13.88 -9.39
CA TYR A 80 5.98 13.58 -9.97
C TYR A 80 6.14 12.08 -10.24
N SER A 81 5.50 11.62 -11.31
CA SER A 81 5.51 10.22 -11.69
C SER A 81 5.40 10.05 -13.21
N ALA A 82 6.32 9.31 -13.81
CA ALA A 82 6.29 9.01 -15.23
C ALA A 82 5.02 8.22 -15.61
N SER A 83 4.54 7.36 -14.74
CA SER A 83 3.34 6.55 -14.97
C SER A 83 2.04 7.39 -14.97
N THR A 84 2.02 8.54 -14.30
CA THR A 84 0.90 9.50 -14.37
C THR A 84 1.03 10.45 -15.57
N GLY A 85 2.18 10.49 -16.24
CA GLY A 85 2.49 11.45 -17.30
C GLY A 85 2.87 12.85 -16.78
N GLN A 86 2.98 13.05 -15.47
CA GLN A 86 3.26 14.34 -14.86
C GLN A 86 4.59 14.32 -14.08
N LYS A 87 5.39 15.39 -14.24
CA LYS A 87 6.66 15.62 -13.54
C LYS A 87 6.76 17.08 -13.09
N SER A 88 5.76 17.53 -12.31
CA SER A 88 5.70 18.89 -11.78
C SER A 88 6.34 18.99 -10.40
N LEU A 89 6.99 20.14 -10.14
CA LEU A 89 7.48 20.58 -8.84
C LEU A 89 6.98 22.00 -8.54
N GLU A 90 5.80 22.37 -9.01
CA GLU A 90 5.24 23.71 -8.86
C GLU A 90 4.84 23.98 -7.41
N HIS A 91 4.18 23.01 -6.79
CA HIS A 91 3.68 23.13 -5.42
C HIS A 91 4.67 22.58 -4.38
N TYR A 92 4.50 22.99 -3.13
CA TYR A 92 5.37 22.59 -2.02
C TYR A 92 5.21 21.12 -1.64
N VAL A 93 4.00 20.57 -1.69
CA VAL A 93 3.78 19.13 -1.47
C VAL A 93 3.83 18.40 -2.80
N VAL A 94 4.64 17.35 -2.86
CA VAL A 94 4.91 16.59 -4.08
C VAL A 94 4.64 15.12 -3.83
N PHE A 95 3.74 14.53 -4.61
CA PHE A 95 3.47 13.09 -4.59
C PHE A 95 4.18 12.42 -5.76
N GLY A 96 5.00 11.41 -5.49
CA GLY A 96 5.83 10.80 -6.53
C GLY A 96 6.07 9.31 -6.37
N THR A 97 6.45 8.67 -7.49
CA THR A 97 6.95 7.30 -7.49
C THR A 97 8.46 7.27 -7.32
N PRO A 98 9.03 6.36 -6.51
CA PRO A 98 10.46 6.34 -6.19
C PRO A 98 11.36 6.30 -7.43
N GLY A 99 11.03 5.48 -8.44
CA GLY A 99 11.83 5.37 -9.65
C GLY A 99 11.89 6.67 -10.46
N THR A 100 10.80 7.44 -10.54
CA THR A 100 10.78 8.72 -11.25
C THR A 100 11.55 9.79 -10.49
N VAL A 101 11.39 9.85 -9.17
CA VAL A 101 12.08 10.81 -8.29
C VAL A 101 13.57 10.59 -8.34
N LYS A 102 14.04 9.33 -8.17
CA LYS A 102 15.47 8.97 -8.21
C LYS A 102 16.19 9.50 -9.46
N ASN A 103 15.53 9.43 -10.62
CA ASN A 103 16.13 9.82 -11.91
C ASN A 103 16.21 11.35 -12.11
N SER A 104 15.84 12.15 -11.13
CA SER A 104 15.80 13.62 -11.26
C SER A 104 16.09 14.31 -9.93
N LEU A 105 16.87 13.69 -9.04
CA LEU A 105 17.13 14.17 -7.67
C LEU A 105 17.79 15.55 -7.63
N GLU A 106 18.52 15.95 -8.67
CA GLU A 106 19.10 17.30 -8.80
C GLU A 106 18.04 18.42 -8.74
N ARG A 107 16.80 18.12 -9.14
CA ARG A 107 15.67 19.05 -9.09
C ARG A 107 15.01 19.14 -7.71
N PHE A 108 15.27 18.16 -6.84
CA PHE A 108 14.65 18.07 -5.52
C PHE A 108 15.48 18.84 -4.49
N LYS A 109 15.10 20.10 -4.27
CA LYS A 109 15.77 21.02 -3.35
C LYS A 109 14.78 21.55 -2.32
N ASN A 110 15.28 21.87 -1.12
CA ASN A 110 14.53 22.50 -0.05
C ASN A 110 13.36 21.65 0.50
N PHE A 111 13.59 20.35 0.67
CA PHE A 111 12.63 19.45 1.29
C PHE A 111 12.85 19.35 2.81
N ALA A 112 11.77 19.48 3.60
CA ALA A 112 11.79 19.30 5.06
C ALA A 112 11.49 17.86 5.47
N ALA A 113 10.77 17.12 4.65
CA ALA A 113 10.39 15.75 4.98
C ALA A 113 10.19 14.86 3.76
N VAL A 114 10.34 13.55 4.00
CA VAL A 114 9.89 12.47 3.14
C VAL A 114 8.88 11.63 3.91
N ILE A 115 7.67 11.49 3.35
CA ILE A 115 6.62 10.59 3.84
C ILE A 115 6.56 9.39 2.89
N VAL A 116 6.69 8.18 3.42
CA VAL A 116 6.71 6.94 2.63
C VAL A 116 5.45 6.14 2.91
N ASP A 117 4.57 6.04 1.93
CA ASP A 117 3.42 5.13 1.98
C ASP A 117 3.84 3.70 1.65
N GLU A 118 3.16 2.70 2.24
CA GLU A 118 3.53 1.28 2.19
C GLU A 118 5.01 1.06 2.56
N ALA A 119 5.40 1.64 3.70
CA ALA A 119 6.79 1.73 4.16
C ALA A 119 7.44 0.36 4.48
N HIS A 120 6.65 -0.74 4.56
CA HIS A 120 7.19 -2.09 4.61
C HIS A 120 8.05 -2.40 3.37
N GLY A 121 7.75 -1.77 2.23
CA GLY A 121 8.49 -1.85 0.98
C GLY A 121 9.64 -0.83 0.87
N ILE A 122 10.25 -0.35 1.97
CA ILE A 122 11.38 0.58 1.88
C ILE A 122 12.55 -0.08 1.14
N THR A 123 12.73 0.30 -0.12
CA THR A 123 13.69 -0.28 -1.06
C THR A 123 15.01 0.47 -1.02
N PRO A 124 16.11 -0.10 -1.56
CA PRO A 124 17.38 0.64 -1.76
C PRO A 124 17.19 1.95 -2.54
N THR A 125 16.22 2.01 -3.48
CA THR A 125 15.88 3.23 -4.20
C THR A 125 15.31 4.31 -3.27
N ILE A 126 14.42 3.96 -2.36
CA ILE A 126 13.84 4.90 -1.39
C ILE A 126 14.92 5.35 -0.41
N LYS A 127 15.74 4.43 0.12
CA LYS A 127 16.87 4.75 0.99
C LYS A 127 17.80 5.76 0.30
N PHE A 128 18.17 5.52 -0.96
CA PHE A 128 19.03 6.42 -1.75
C PHE A 128 18.41 7.83 -1.92
N ILE A 129 17.10 7.94 -2.18
CA ILE A 129 16.41 9.23 -2.27
C ILE A 129 16.50 9.98 -0.95
N ILE A 130 16.22 9.28 0.17
CA ILE A 130 16.26 9.88 1.50
C ILE A 130 17.66 10.35 1.86
N ASP A 131 18.68 9.56 1.55
CA ASP A 131 20.10 9.90 1.82
C ASP A 131 20.55 11.12 1.02
N ASP A 132 20.18 11.22 -0.27
CA ASP A 132 20.45 12.40 -1.10
C ASP A 132 19.78 13.67 -0.56
N LEU A 133 18.51 13.56 -0.16
CA LEU A 133 17.77 14.68 0.42
C LEU A 133 18.28 15.06 1.81
N ARG A 134 18.74 14.07 2.60
CA ARG A 134 19.36 14.31 3.92
C ARG A 134 20.73 14.98 3.79
N ALA A 135 21.51 14.65 2.75
CA ALA A 135 22.75 15.34 2.45
C ALA A 135 22.53 16.83 2.12
N LYS A 136 21.40 17.17 1.50
CA LYS A 136 20.98 18.56 1.21
C LYS A 136 20.34 19.26 2.41
N ASN A 137 19.70 18.51 3.30
CA ASN A 137 19.08 19.00 4.54
C ASN A 137 19.25 17.98 5.67
N PRO A 138 20.28 18.13 6.54
CA PRO A 138 20.50 17.22 7.69
C PRO A 138 19.33 17.14 8.66
N GLN A 139 18.43 18.11 8.65
CA GLN A 139 17.21 18.16 9.46
C GLN A 139 16.00 17.51 8.74
N LEU A 140 16.23 16.74 7.69
CA LEU A 140 15.17 16.06 6.95
C LEU A 140 14.43 15.06 7.85
N ARG A 141 13.13 15.22 7.98
CA ARG A 141 12.25 14.27 8.69
C ARG A 141 11.86 13.13 7.79
N VAL A 142 11.79 11.93 8.32
CA VAL A 142 11.37 10.73 7.58
C VAL A 142 10.28 10.02 8.35
N LEU A 143 9.12 9.88 7.70
CA LEU A 143 7.95 9.21 8.26
C LEU A 143 7.51 8.10 7.32
N GLY A 144 7.29 6.90 7.86
CA GLY A 144 6.68 5.77 7.16
C GLY A 144 5.23 5.55 7.62
N LEU A 145 4.39 5.04 6.71
CA LEU A 145 3.09 4.46 7.04
C LEU A 145 3.01 3.07 6.43
N SER A 146 2.53 2.10 7.20
CA SER A 146 2.30 0.73 6.72
C SER A 146 1.18 0.06 7.50
N ALA A 147 0.52 -0.91 6.90
CA ALA A 147 -0.38 -1.83 7.61
C ALA A 147 0.36 -3.06 8.15
N THR A 148 1.59 -3.27 7.70
CA THR A 148 2.42 -4.43 8.03
C THR A 148 3.88 -3.98 8.15
N PRO A 149 4.28 -3.30 9.26
CA PRO A 149 5.64 -2.81 9.45
C PRO A 149 6.62 -3.95 9.78
N TYR A 150 6.51 -5.02 9.03
CA TYR A 150 7.23 -6.29 9.19
C TYR A 150 7.60 -6.86 7.82
N ARG A 151 8.75 -7.50 7.72
CA ARG A 151 9.22 -8.23 6.53
C ARG A 151 9.48 -9.68 6.85
N LEU A 152 9.01 -10.58 6.00
CA LEU A 152 9.39 -11.99 6.09
C LEU A 152 10.91 -12.12 5.96
N GLY A 153 11.53 -12.86 6.86
CA GLY A 153 12.97 -13.09 6.89
C GLY A 153 13.82 -11.98 7.54
N SER A 154 13.28 -10.74 7.73
CA SER A 154 14.04 -9.64 8.35
C SER A 154 13.36 -9.09 9.61
N GLY A 155 12.10 -9.40 9.85
CA GLY A 155 11.36 -8.95 11.04
C GLY A 155 10.82 -7.52 10.95
N TYR A 156 10.65 -6.89 12.08
CA TYR A 156 10.14 -5.52 12.18
C TYR A 156 11.09 -4.50 11.54
N ILE A 157 10.54 -3.47 10.92
CA ILE A 157 11.32 -2.43 10.23
C ILE A 157 11.60 -1.20 11.11
N TYR A 158 11.40 -1.31 12.42
CA TYR A 158 11.66 -0.26 13.41
C TYR A 158 12.44 -0.82 14.62
N GLN A 159 13.14 0.09 15.33
CA GLN A 159 14.01 -0.25 16.46
C GLN A 159 13.31 -0.19 17.82
N LEU A 160 12.39 0.75 17.99
CA LEU A 160 11.62 0.96 19.22
C LEU A 160 10.12 0.85 18.93
N ASP A 161 9.38 0.17 19.82
CA ASP A 161 7.92 0.17 19.75
C ASP A 161 7.31 1.49 20.27
N GLU A 162 5.99 1.59 20.30
CA GLU A 162 5.26 2.78 20.77
C GLU A 162 5.52 3.12 22.24
N ASN A 163 5.96 2.15 23.04
CA ASN A 163 6.27 2.29 24.46
C ASN A 163 7.78 2.47 24.73
N ASP A 164 8.59 2.78 23.70
CA ASP A 164 10.05 2.89 23.76
C ASP A 164 10.79 1.59 24.12
N ARG A 165 10.12 0.44 23.98
CA ARG A 165 10.76 -0.87 24.16
C ARG A 165 11.59 -1.20 22.90
N ALA A 166 12.84 -1.57 23.09
CA ALA A 166 13.69 -2.02 22.00
C ALA A 166 13.20 -3.36 21.43
N ILE A 167 13.12 -3.43 20.08
CA ILE A 167 12.87 -4.68 19.37
C ILE A 167 14.14 -5.52 19.42
N SER A 168 14.02 -6.79 19.78
CA SER A 168 15.16 -7.68 19.94
C SER A 168 15.78 -8.06 18.59
N GLU A 169 17.05 -8.48 18.61
CA GLU A 169 17.76 -8.96 17.41
C GLU A 169 17.12 -10.22 16.80
N HIS A 170 16.34 -10.97 17.58
CA HIS A 170 15.57 -12.13 17.10
C HIS A 170 14.30 -11.69 16.35
N GLU A 171 13.79 -10.51 16.63
CA GLU A 171 12.56 -9.96 16.03
C GLU A 171 12.84 -9.05 14.82
N THR A 172 14.08 -8.56 14.65
CA THR A 172 14.48 -7.76 13.49
C THR A 172 15.98 -7.81 13.22
N THR A 173 16.35 -7.81 11.95
CA THR A 173 17.76 -7.81 11.48
C THR A 173 18.15 -6.55 10.71
N ASP A 174 17.20 -5.79 10.15
CA ASP A 174 17.45 -4.55 9.37
C ASP A 174 16.35 -3.52 9.65
N PRO A 175 16.25 -2.99 10.88
CA PRO A 175 15.27 -1.96 11.21
C PRO A 175 15.69 -0.63 10.61
N TYR A 176 14.85 -0.05 9.76
CA TYR A 176 15.12 1.24 9.13
C TYR A 176 14.62 2.43 9.96
N PHE A 177 13.41 2.32 10.52
CA PHE A 177 12.82 3.40 11.31
C PHE A 177 13.30 3.35 12.75
N LYS A 178 13.50 4.52 13.35
CA LYS A 178 13.91 4.62 14.76
C LYS A 178 12.80 4.15 15.69
N LYS A 179 11.57 4.61 15.45
CA LYS A 179 10.46 4.36 16.37
C LYS A 179 9.13 4.13 15.66
N LEU A 180 8.35 3.17 16.16
CA LEU A 180 6.92 3.08 15.95
C LEU A 180 6.24 4.10 16.86
N VAL A 181 5.57 5.10 16.29
CA VAL A 181 4.98 6.21 17.08
C VAL A 181 3.49 6.02 17.35
N PHE A 182 2.82 5.21 16.56
CA PHE A 182 1.40 4.90 16.72
C PHE A 182 1.06 3.58 16.04
N LYS A 183 0.14 2.84 16.66
CA LYS A 183 -0.38 1.58 16.12
C LYS A 183 -1.89 1.50 16.26
N ILE A 184 -2.56 1.04 15.19
CA ILE A 184 -3.97 0.66 15.22
C ILE A 184 -4.22 -0.55 14.33
N GLY A 185 -4.68 -1.63 14.94
CA GLY A 185 -4.94 -2.91 14.28
C GLY A 185 -6.31 -2.99 13.61
N ALA A 186 -6.48 -3.96 12.71
CA ALA A 186 -7.77 -4.22 12.05
C ALA A 186 -8.84 -4.60 13.07
N LYS A 187 -8.51 -5.41 14.10
CA LYS A 187 -9.45 -5.82 15.14
C LYS A 187 -10.03 -4.61 15.88
N GLU A 188 -9.18 -3.67 16.28
CA GLU A 188 -9.63 -2.46 16.97
C GLU A 188 -10.55 -1.60 16.10
N LEU A 189 -10.24 -1.47 14.80
CA LEU A 189 -11.08 -0.74 13.85
C LEU A 189 -12.42 -1.44 13.59
N ILE A 190 -12.46 -2.77 13.66
CA ILE A 190 -13.70 -3.56 13.59
C ILE A 190 -14.53 -3.34 14.86
N ASP A 191 -13.91 -3.46 16.04
CA ASP A 191 -14.58 -3.29 17.33
C ASP A 191 -15.16 -1.86 17.46
N GLN A 192 -14.51 -0.87 16.87
CA GLN A 192 -15.00 0.52 16.79
C GLN A 192 -16.00 0.79 15.65
N GLY A 193 -16.33 -0.21 14.84
CA GLY A 193 -17.28 -0.09 13.73
C GLY A 193 -16.76 0.63 12.49
N TYR A 194 -15.47 0.86 12.36
CA TYR A 194 -14.86 1.49 11.19
C TYR A 194 -14.55 0.52 10.06
N LEU A 195 -14.36 -0.76 10.37
CA LEU A 195 -14.17 -1.83 9.40
C LEU A 195 -15.21 -2.93 9.63
N THR A 196 -15.61 -3.59 8.55
CA THR A 196 -16.48 -4.76 8.61
C THR A 196 -15.66 -5.99 9.00
N PRO A 197 -16.13 -6.82 9.95
CA PRO A 197 -15.44 -8.06 10.28
C PRO A 197 -15.38 -8.99 9.05
N PRO A 198 -14.24 -9.67 8.81
CA PRO A 198 -14.17 -10.70 7.79
C PRO A 198 -15.04 -11.89 8.21
N THR A 199 -15.73 -12.48 7.25
CA THR A 199 -16.33 -13.80 7.41
C THR A 199 -15.39 -14.81 6.76
N THR A 200 -14.95 -15.82 7.52
CA THR A 200 -14.15 -16.92 7.00
C THR A 200 -15.03 -18.16 6.94
N GLU A 201 -15.10 -18.77 5.77
CA GLU A 201 -15.68 -20.08 5.57
C GLU A 201 -14.54 -21.06 5.30
N HIS A 202 -14.61 -22.25 5.91
CA HIS A 202 -13.62 -23.28 5.69
C HIS A 202 -13.96 -24.03 4.40
N HIS A 203 -13.08 -23.95 3.43
CA HIS A 203 -13.14 -24.73 2.20
C HIS A 203 -11.93 -25.64 2.10
N ASP A 204 -12.10 -26.78 1.44
CA ASP A 204 -10.98 -27.63 1.02
C ASP A 204 -10.14 -26.83 0.00
N GLY A 205 -9.13 -26.13 0.51
CA GLY A 205 -8.20 -25.30 -0.28
C GLY A 205 -7.26 -26.14 -1.16
N TYR A 206 -6.45 -25.46 -1.98
CA TYR A 206 -5.36 -26.09 -2.71
C TYR A 206 -4.31 -26.61 -1.74
N ASP A 207 -3.61 -27.69 -2.13
CA ASP A 207 -2.47 -28.17 -1.37
C ASP A 207 -1.27 -27.22 -1.56
N THR A 208 -0.96 -26.47 -0.52
CA THR A 208 0.14 -25.50 -0.50
C THR A 208 1.27 -25.94 0.44
N THR A 209 1.25 -27.17 0.95
CA THR A 209 2.22 -27.66 1.93
C THR A 209 3.64 -27.75 1.40
N GLY A 210 3.83 -27.83 0.08
CA GLY A 210 5.14 -27.84 -0.59
C GLY A 210 5.70 -26.48 -0.99
N LEU A 211 5.06 -25.36 -0.59
CA LEU A 211 5.54 -24.02 -0.93
C LEU A 211 6.63 -23.57 0.04
N GLU A 212 7.80 -23.20 -0.50
CA GLU A 212 8.94 -22.71 0.27
C GLU A 212 9.19 -21.21 -0.05
N LEU A 213 9.63 -20.47 0.98
CA LEU A 213 10.04 -19.07 0.83
C LEU A 213 11.48 -19.01 0.35
N ASN A 214 11.75 -18.20 -0.67
CA ASN A 214 13.11 -17.87 -1.09
C ASN A 214 13.79 -16.90 -0.10
N SER A 215 15.08 -16.59 -0.33
CA SER A 215 15.87 -15.67 0.51
C SER A 215 15.29 -14.24 0.60
N MET A 216 14.37 -13.87 -0.28
CA MET A 216 13.67 -12.58 -0.27
C MET A 216 12.30 -12.66 0.43
N GLY A 217 11.95 -13.78 1.08
CA GLY A 217 10.67 -13.99 1.75
C GLY A 217 9.48 -14.11 0.80
N LYS A 218 9.71 -14.54 -0.45
CA LYS A 218 8.65 -14.79 -1.45
C LYS A 218 8.60 -16.28 -1.79
N PHE A 219 7.42 -16.78 -2.07
CA PHE A 219 7.27 -18.13 -2.60
C PHE A 219 7.89 -18.25 -3.99
N ASP A 220 8.48 -19.41 -4.28
CA ASP A 220 8.99 -19.70 -5.63
C ASP A 220 7.83 -19.78 -6.63
N ALA A 221 7.94 -19.03 -7.74
CA ALA A 221 6.86 -18.91 -8.71
C ALA A 221 6.48 -20.24 -9.38
N ARG A 222 7.46 -21.14 -9.58
CA ARG A 222 7.23 -22.45 -10.19
C ARG A 222 6.52 -23.40 -9.23
N GLN A 223 6.88 -23.36 -7.95
CA GLN A 223 6.18 -24.14 -6.91
C GLN A 223 4.72 -23.67 -6.78
N VAL A 224 4.49 -22.33 -6.78
CA VAL A 224 3.14 -21.76 -6.78
C VAL A 224 2.36 -22.22 -8.01
N GLU A 225 2.94 -22.14 -9.22
CA GLU A 225 2.28 -22.58 -10.46
C GLU A 225 1.88 -24.05 -10.39
N LYS A 226 2.80 -24.92 -9.95
CA LYS A 226 2.55 -26.36 -9.80
C LYS A 226 1.44 -26.68 -8.78
N ALA A 227 1.34 -25.93 -7.68
CA ALA A 227 0.32 -26.14 -6.67
C ALA A 227 -1.12 -25.87 -7.17
N PHE A 228 -1.26 -25.09 -8.26
CA PHE A 228 -2.55 -24.76 -8.88
C PHE A 228 -2.76 -25.42 -10.25
N GLU A 229 -1.75 -26.10 -10.79
CA GLU A 229 -1.82 -26.77 -12.10
C GLU A 229 -2.71 -28.02 -12.04
N GLY A 230 -3.62 -28.16 -13.01
CA GLY A 230 -4.51 -29.33 -13.11
C GLY A 230 -5.71 -29.33 -12.15
N GLU A 231 -5.86 -28.32 -11.29
CA GLU A 231 -6.91 -28.22 -10.27
C GLU A 231 -8.21 -27.55 -10.76
N GLY A 232 -8.46 -27.53 -12.07
CA GLY A 232 -9.58 -26.82 -12.68
C GLY A 232 -10.96 -27.21 -12.14
N ARG A 233 -11.18 -28.48 -11.75
CA ARG A 233 -12.43 -28.91 -11.11
C ARG A 233 -12.63 -28.28 -9.73
N LYS A 234 -11.54 -28.18 -8.95
CA LYS A 234 -11.53 -27.56 -7.64
C LYS A 234 -11.73 -26.05 -7.76
N THR A 235 -11.03 -25.41 -8.70
CA THR A 235 -11.23 -23.99 -9.05
C THR A 235 -12.70 -23.72 -9.39
N ALA A 236 -13.32 -24.56 -10.23
CA ALA A 236 -14.72 -24.40 -10.63
C ALA A 236 -15.69 -24.54 -9.43
N ALA A 237 -15.45 -25.49 -8.53
CA ALA A 237 -16.27 -25.66 -7.32
C ALA A 237 -16.18 -24.46 -6.39
N ILE A 238 -14.95 -23.97 -6.12
CA ILE A 238 -14.72 -22.77 -5.30
C ILE A 238 -15.40 -21.55 -5.94
N ILE A 239 -15.30 -21.37 -7.26
CA ILE A 239 -15.91 -20.21 -7.92
C ILE A 239 -17.44 -20.30 -7.95
N ALA A 240 -18.02 -21.49 -8.09
CA ALA A 240 -19.47 -21.67 -7.98
C ALA A 240 -19.99 -21.19 -6.62
N GLU A 241 -19.31 -21.55 -5.54
CA GLU A 241 -19.64 -21.12 -4.19
C GLU A 241 -19.42 -19.60 -3.99
N VAL A 242 -18.32 -19.03 -4.50
CA VAL A 242 -18.08 -17.57 -4.49
C VAL A 242 -19.22 -16.83 -5.20
N VAL A 243 -19.72 -17.36 -6.31
CA VAL A 243 -20.85 -16.78 -7.04
C VAL A 243 -22.13 -16.80 -6.20
N GLU A 244 -22.42 -17.92 -5.51
CA GLU A 244 -23.57 -18.08 -4.63
C GLU A 244 -23.49 -17.11 -3.43
N LEU A 245 -22.40 -17.16 -2.67
CA LEU A 245 -22.17 -16.32 -1.47
C LEU A 245 -22.15 -14.82 -1.80
N SER A 246 -21.74 -14.48 -3.00
CA SER A 246 -21.69 -13.09 -3.46
C SER A 246 -22.94 -12.62 -4.19
N ALA A 247 -24.04 -13.38 -4.21
CA ALA A 247 -25.25 -13.03 -4.98
C ALA A 247 -25.74 -11.60 -4.70
N GLY A 248 -25.78 -11.20 -3.43
CA GLY A 248 -26.17 -9.85 -2.99
C GLY A 248 -25.09 -8.78 -3.08
N ARG A 249 -23.86 -9.11 -3.47
CA ARG A 249 -22.76 -8.15 -3.54
C ARG A 249 -22.75 -7.41 -4.88
N LYS A 250 -22.42 -6.10 -4.84
CA LYS A 250 -22.34 -5.26 -6.05
C LYS A 250 -21.00 -5.40 -6.81
N GLY A 251 -19.95 -5.85 -6.13
CA GLY A 251 -18.63 -6.09 -6.71
C GLY A 251 -17.85 -7.11 -5.90
N VAL A 252 -17.13 -7.97 -6.58
CA VAL A 252 -16.31 -9.04 -6.02
C VAL A 252 -14.93 -8.98 -6.66
N MET A 253 -13.88 -8.92 -5.83
CA MET A 253 -12.50 -8.99 -6.28
C MET A 253 -11.96 -10.39 -5.98
N ILE A 254 -11.35 -11.02 -6.98
CA ILE A 254 -10.75 -12.34 -6.87
C ILE A 254 -9.24 -12.21 -7.13
N PHE A 255 -8.44 -12.64 -6.16
CA PHE A 255 -6.99 -12.64 -6.25
C PHE A 255 -6.51 -14.04 -6.63
N SER A 256 -6.02 -14.18 -7.85
CA SER A 256 -5.50 -15.45 -8.36
C SER A 256 -3.99 -15.53 -8.17
N ALA A 257 -3.50 -16.73 -7.91
CA ALA A 257 -2.08 -16.97 -7.64
C ALA A 257 -1.20 -16.76 -8.87
N THR A 258 -1.67 -17.23 -10.05
CA THR A 258 -0.94 -17.17 -11.34
C THR A 258 -1.88 -16.77 -12.47
N VAL A 259 -1.31 -16.40 -13.63
CA VAL A 259 -2.10 -16.07 -14.81
C VAL A 259 -2.87 -17.30 -15.37
N PRO A 260 -2.30 -18.52 -15.45
CA PRO A 260 -3.06 -19.73 -15.79
C PRO A 260 -4.24 -19.95 -14.84
N HIS A 261 -4.01 -19.91 -13.52
CA HIS A 261 -5.09 -20.03 -12.53
C HIS A 261 -6.18 -18.95 -12.71
N ALA A 262 -5.80 -17.70 -12.99
CA ALA A 262 -6.77 -16.64 -13.26
C ALA A 262 -7.64 -16.90 -14.50
N LYS A 263 -7.10 -17.55 -15.53
CA LYS A 263 -7.87 -17.96 -16.71
C LYS A 263 -8.88 -19.07 -16.39
N GLU A 264 -8.53 -20.03 -15.52
CA GLU A 264 -9.47 -21.06 -15.04
C GLU A 264 -10.59 -20.43 -14.22
N VAL A 265 -10.27 -19.48 -13.32
CA VAL A 265 -11.24 -18.68 -12.58
C VAL A 265 -12.20 -17.95 -13.54
N MET A 266 -11.67 -17.28 -14.57
CA MET A 266 -12.48 -16.59 -15.58
C MET A 266 -13.43 -17.53 -16.35
N GLN A 267 -13.00 -18.74 -16.65
CA GLN A 267 -13.83 -19.76 -17.33
C GLN A 267 -14.99 -20.23 -16.44
N SER A 268 -14.81 -20.20 -15.13
CA SER A 268 -15.79 -20.65 -14.13
C SER A 268 -16.76 -19.54 -13.70
N LEU A 269 -16.50 -18.29 -14.04
CA LEU A 269 -17.37 -17.14 -13.71
C LEU A 269 -18.50 -16.94 -14.73
N PRO A 270 -19.62 -16.31 -14.34
CA PRO A 270 -20.70 -15.94 -15.27
C PRO A 270 -20.19 -15.07 -16.41
N ARG A 271 -20.52 -15.43 -17.65
CA ARG A 271 -20.10 -14.70 -18.85
C ARG A 271 -20.66 -13.28 -18.88
N GLY A 272 -19.87 -12.33 -19.39
CA GLY A 272 -20.29 -10.95 -19.61
C GLY A 272 -20.31 -10.06 -18.36
N ASN A 273 -19.97 -10.59 -17.17
CA ASN A 273 -20.02 -9.86 -15.92
C ASN A 273 -18.69 -9.95 -15.14
N SER A 274 -17.62 -10.35 -15.82
CA SER A 274 -16.28 -10.55 -15.26
C SER A 274 -15.20 -9.95 -16.16
N ALA A 275 -14.09 -9.54 -15.56
CA ALA A 275 -12.89 -9.09 -16.28
C ALA A 275 -11.63 -9.53 -15.54
N LEU A 276 -10.55 -9.70 -16.30
CA LEU A 276 -9.23 -10.08 -15.83
C LEU A 276 -8.25 -8.93 -15.99
N VAL A 277 -7.47 -8.66 -14.93
CA VAL A 277 -6.35 -7.71 -14.95
C VAL A 277 -5.07 -8.43 -14.52
N THR A 278 -4.04 -8.39 -15.37
CA THR A 278 -2.71 -8.93 -15.08
C THR A 278 -1.63 -7.87 -15.32
N GLY A 279 -0.37 -8.24 -15.05
CA GLY A 279 0.78 -7.39 -15.37
C GLY A 279 0.89 -7.06 -16.87
N GLU A 280 0.41 -7.94 -17.73
CA GLU A 280 0.44 -7.80 -19.20
C GLU A 280 -0.74 -6.97 -19.76
N THR A 281 -1.79 -6.71 -18.95
CA THR A 281 -2.95 -5.93 -19.40
C THR A 281 -2.51 -4.51 -19.77
N PRO A 282 -2.75 -4.04 -21.01
CA PRO A 282 -2.40 -2.70 -21.45
C PRO A 282 -3.00 -1.62 -20.54
N LYS A 283 -2.26 -0.54 -20.30
CA LYS A 283 -2.65 0.53 -19.37
C LYS A 283 -4.06 1.08 -19.65
N ALA A 284 -4.36 1.39 -20.90
CA ALA A 284 -5.66 1.94 -21.30
C ALA A 284 -6.82 0.95 -21.03
N GLU A 285 -6.60 -0.33 -21.33
CA GLU A 285 -7.57 -1.39 -21.08
C GLU A 285 -7.78 -1.59 -19.57
N ARG A 286 -6.70 -1.62 -18.79
CA ARG A 286 -6.77 -1.69 -17.32
C ARG A 286 -7.59 -0.55 -16.73
N GLU A 287 -7.36 0.68 -17.18
CA GLU A 287 -8.12 1.85 -16.71
C GLU A 287 -9.61 1.75 -17.06
N GLN A 288 -9.95 1.20 -18.23
CA GLN A 288 -11.34 0.97 -18.65
C GLN A 288 -12.02 -0.10 -17.77
N ILE A 289 -11.33 -1.22 -17.53
CA ILE A 289 -11.82 -2.31 -16.66
C ILE A 289 -12.07 -1.78 -15.24
N LEU A 290 -11.12 -1.04 -14.66
CA LEU A 290 -11.26 -0.50 -13.31
C LEU A 290 -12.40 0.51 -13.21
N LYS A 291 -12.58 1.37 -14.23
CA LYS A 291 -13.73 2.28 -14.31
C LYS A 291 -15.06 1.51 -14.40
N ALA A 292 -15.11 0.46 -15.21
CA ALA A 292 -16.29 -0.38 -15.35
C ALA A 292 -16.65 -1.11 -14.04
N PHE A 293 -15.65 -1.62 -13.32
CA PHE A 293 -15.83 -2.26 -12.03
C PHE A 293 -16.34 -1.26 -10.97
N LYS A 294 -15.75 -0.09 -10.85
CA LYS A 294 -16.21 0.99 -9.95
C LYS A 294 -17.62 1.47 -10.29
N ALA A 295 -17.95 1.55 -11.59
CA ALA A 295 -19.28 1.88 -12.06
C ALA A 295 -20.30 0.73 -11.96
N ARG A 296 -19.92 -0.44 -11.36
CA ARG A 296 -20.77 -1.62 -11.18
C ARG A 296 -21.27 -2.25 -12.51
N LYS A 297 -20.59 -1.99 -13.61
CA LYS A 297 -20.84 -2.60 -14.93
C LYS A 297 -20.21 -3.99 -15.03
N ILE A 298 -19.20 -4.28 -14.22
CA ILE A 298 -18.55 -5.57 -14.04
C ILE A 298 -18.70 -5.93 -12.57
N LYS A 299 -19.16 -7.14 -12.27
CA LYS A 299 -19.32 -7.63 -10.91
C LYS A 299 -18.06 -8.32 -10.39
N TYR A 300 -17.40 -9.15 -11.23
CA TYR A 300 -16.25 -9.95 -10.82
C TYR A 300 -14.99 -9.40 -11.47
N LEU A 301 -14.05 -8.95 -10.64
CA LEU A 301 -12.73 -8.48 -11.07
C LEU A 301 -11.67 -9.47 -10.60
N VAL A 302 -11.14 -10.23 -11.55
CA VAL A 302 -10.04 -11.18 -11.31
C VAL A 302 -8.72 -10.47 -11.53
N ASN A 303 -7.76 -10.66 -10.63
CA ASN A 303 -6.45 -10.06 -10.80
C ASN A 303 -5.32 -10.97 -10.34
N VAL A 304 -4.11 -10.76 -10.91
CA VAL A 304 -2.88 -11.44 -10.54
C VAL A 304 -1.85 -10.39 -10.16
N SER A 305 -1.60 -10.23 -8.86
CA SER A 305 -0.57 -9.36 -8.27
C SER A 305 -0.58 -7.88 -8.72
N VAL A 306 -1.68 -7.38 -9.31
CA VAL A 306 -1.75 -6.00 -9.84
C VAL A 306 -2.49 -5.06 -8.90
N LEU A 307 -3.53 -5.56 -8.23
CA LEU A 307 -4.42 -4.76 -7.36
C LEU A 307 -4.26 -5.17 -5.88
N THR A 308 -3.10 -5.70 -5.51
CA THR A 308 -2.82 -6.22 -4.17
C THR A 308 -2.61 -5.13 -3.13
N THR A 309 -2.22 -3.94 -3.56
CA THR A 309 -1.98 -2.79 -2.66
C THR A 309 -2.66 -1.53 -3.20
N GLY A 310 -3.33 -0.80 -2.31
CA GLY A 310 -3.82 0.55 -2.55
C GLY A 310 -4.98 0.72 -3.52
N PHE A 311 -5.60 -0.35 -4.02
CA PHE A 311 -6.78 -0.22 -4.86
C PHE A 311 -8.03 0.04 -4.00
N ASP A 312 -8.61 1.22 -4.16
CA ASP A 312 -9.89 1.60 -3.56
C ASP A 312 -11.03 1.27 -4.52
N ALA A 313 -11.92 0.38 -4.10
CA ALA A 313 -13.10 -0.07 -4.85
C ALA A 313 -14.39 0.67 -4.46
N SER A 314 -14.34 1.60 -3.51
CA SER A 314 -15.49 2.39 -3.04
C SER A 314 -15.93 3.47 -4.04
#